data_374f6e88360e63215415680c2add4ddc
#
_entry.id   374f6e88360e63215415680c2add4ddc
#
_cell.length_a   1.000
_cell.length_b   1.000
_cell.length_c   1.000
_cell.angle_alpha   90.00
_cell.angle_beta   90.00
_cell.angle_gamma   90.00
#
_symmetry.space_group_name_H-M   'P 1'
#
loop_
_entity.id
_entity.type
_entity.pdbx_description
1 polymer ?
#
loop_
_entity_poly.entity_id
_entity_poly.type
_entity_poly.pdbx_seq_one_letter_code
_entity_poly.pdbx_strand_id
1 'polypeptide(L)'
;GEYVIYKKPPVPWINCISAVEGEPFGFIISEKGGGYVWHGNSREKPITRWYCDPSEDLSDESIEIIEFTKEGEDSVSPFLNCVTRHGYGYSSFEGEHNGIQWRFTMFVPIDKCVKITLFEITTEKETELSVKYSVDTPYCHELYSSVENIRKAISKGDTWKGVLLLSDDKTFLQEYIRYESCSEALEKVKDYWTEYLGRIRITTPDKSINVMMKGWLLYQTVSCRLNGRTAFYQCGGAYGFRDQLQDSLALLCIDPQKVKDRILLHASRQYEEGDVQHWWHPPENAGIRSRYSDDLLWL
;
A
#
# COMPACT_ATOMS: atom_id res chain seq x y z
N GLY A 1 0.79 15.13 4.76
CA GLY A 1 1.91 15.40 3.88
C GLY A 1 2.00 14.39 2.75
N GLU A 2 2.62 14.80 1.66
CA GLU A 2 2.82 13.97 0.48
C GLU A 2 4.24 14.12 -0.02
N TYR A 3 4.81 13.04 -0.57
CA TYR A 3 5.96 13.09 -1.47
C TYR A 3 5.46 13.20 -2.91
N VAL A 4 5.85 14.27 -3.57
CA VAL A 4 5.43 14.56 -4.96
C VAL A 4 6.60 14.32 -5.89
N ILE A 5 6.42 13.40 -6.84
CA ILE A 5 7.44 12.94 -7.77
C ILE A 5 7.04 13.42 -9.17
N TYR A 6 7.68 14.48 -9.63
CA TYR A 6 7.46 15.06 -10.95
C TYR A 6 8.27 14.38 -12.05
N LYS A 7 9.40 13.79 -11.67
CA LYS A 7 10.31 13.11 -12.58
C LYS A 7 10.73 11.79 -11.95
N LYS A 8 10.61 10.72 -12.72
CA LYS A 8 11.00 9.37 -12.26
C LYS A 8 12.45 9.39 -11.75
N PRO A 9 12.67 9.02 -10.49
CA PRO A 9 14.01 8.97 -9.92
C PRO A 9 14.80 7.76 -10.46
N PRO A 10 16.14 7.76 -10.33
CA PRO A 10 16.97 6.62 -10.76
C PRO A 10 16.77 5.37 -9.87
N VAL A 11 16.24 5.55 -8.67
CA VAL A 11 15.89 4.48 -7.72
C VAL A 11 14.41 4.55 -7.42
N PRO A 12 13.73 3.40 -7.21
CA PRO A 12 12.29 3.40 -6.95
C PRO A 12 11.97 4.13 -5.64
N TRP A 13 10.91 4.93 -5.69
CA TRP A 13 10.27 5.50 -4.52
C TRP A 13 8.95 4.77 -4.30
N ILE A 14 8.83 4.13 -3.16
CA ILE A 14 7.70 3.28 -2.85
C ILE A 14 6.85 3.83 -1.71
N ASN A 15 5.58 3.46 -1.73
CA ASN A 15 4.69 3.58 -0.60
C ASN A 15 4.23 2.18 -0.16
N CYS A 16 4.25 1.93 1.15
CA CYS A 16 3.66 0.75 1.76
C CYS A 16 2.33 1.15 2.40
N ILE A 17 1.26 0.58 1.92
CA ILE A 17 -0.10 0.92 2.30
C ILE A 17 -0.77 -0.34 2.85
N SER A 18 -1.32 -0.25 4.06
CA SER A 18 -1.98 -1.38 4.70
C SER A 18 -3.17 -0.96 5.54
N ALA A 19 -4.09 -1.89 5.78
CA ALA A 19 -5.05 -1.76 6.86
C ALA A 19 -4.32 -1.53 8.18
N VAL A 20 -4.87 -0.70 9.04
CA VAL A 20 -4.28 -0.32 10.34
C VAL A 20 -4.96 -1.03 11.51
N GLU A 21 -6.13 -1.57 11.26
CA GLU A 21 -6.95 -2.38 12.17
C GLU A 21 -7.39 -3.67 11.47
N GLY A 22 -7.83 -4.65 12.24
CA GLY A 22 -8.32 -5.93 11.72
C GLY A 22 -7.23 -6.86 11.20
N GLU A 23 -7.54 -7.63 10.16
CA GLU A 23 -6.60 -8.54 9.54
C GLU A 23 -5.56 -7.80 8.71
N PRO A 24 -4.29 -8.24 8.72
CA PRO A 24 -3.24 -7.63 7.92
C PRO A 24 -3.53 -7.77 6.43
N PHE A 25 -3.84 -6.69 5.78
CA PHE A 25 -3.99 -6.59 4.34
C PHE A 25 -3.26 -5.36 3.83
N GLY A 26 -2.58 -5.47 2.68
CA GLY A 26 -1.86 -4.31 2.18
C GLY A 26 -1.22 -4.55 0.81
N PHE A 27 -0.56 -3.50 0.35
CA PHE A 27 0.23 -3.52 -0.86
C PHE A 27 1.39 -2.52 -0.78
N ILE A 28 2.42 -2.75 -1.57
CA ILE A 28 3.40 -1.73 -1.89
C ILE A 28 3.21 -1.27 -3.33
N ILE A 29 3.56 -0.03 -3.59
CA ILE A 29 3.50 0.56 -4.92
C ILE A 29 4.62 1.56 -5.14
N SER A 30 5.28 1.45 -6.29
CA SER A 30 6.31 2.38 -6.72
C SER A 30 5.71 3.55 -7.50
N GLU A 31 6.52 4.54 -7.77
CA GLU A 31 6.17 5.67 -8.64
C GLU A 31 5.90 5.26 -10.11
N LYS A 32 6.24 4.02 -10.47
CA LYS A 32 5.97 3.43 -11.80
C LYS A 32 4.79 2.47 -11.81
N GLY A 33 4.12 2.28 -10.65
CA GLY A 33 3.00 1.36 -10.53
C GLY A 33 3.38 -0.08 -10.19
N GLY A 34 4.68 -0.41 -10.14
CA GLY A 34 5.14 -1.74 -9.72
C GLY A 34 4.94 -1.97 -8.23
N GLY A 35 4.69 -3.22 -7.85
CA GLY A 35 4.45 -3.60 -6.47
C GLY A 35 3.78 -4.96 -6.35
N TYR A 36 3.15 -5.25 -5.22
CA TYR A 36 2.35 -6.46 -5.00
C TYR A 36 1.38 -6.27 -3.84
N VAL A 37 0.37 -7.14 -3.78
CA VAL A 37 -0.70 -7.15 -2.77
C VAL A 37 -0.62 -8.43 -1.95
N TRP A 38 -0.90 -8.34 -0.65
CA TRP A 38 -0.93 -9.49 0.27
C TRP A 38 -2.12 -9.44 1.21
N HIS A 39 -2.51 -10.62 1.74
CA HIS A 39 -3.47 -10.77 2.82
C HIS A 39 -2.89 -11.67 3.93
N GLY A 40 -2.93 -11.21 5.18
CA GLY A 40 -2.38 -11.90 6.35
C GLY A 40 -0.87 -11.75 6.48
N ASN A 41 -0.10 -12.26 5.53
CA ASN A 41 1.35 -12.21 5.56
C ASN A 41 1.91 -11.83 4.19
N SER A 42 2.79 -10.84 4.17
CA SER A 42 3.34 -10.29 2.92
C SER A 42 4.22 -11.27 2.13
N ARG A 43 4.74 -12.32 2.74
CA ARG A 43 5.52 -13.36 2.09
C ARG A 43 4.74 -14.65 1.88
N GLU A 44 4.08 -15.15 2.96
CA GLU A 44 3.45 -16.47 2.93
C GLU A 44 2.08 -16.47 2.25
N LYS A 45 1.46 -15.27 2.16
CA LYS A 45 0.13 -15.09 1.55
C LYS A 45 0.07 -13.90 0.60
N PRO A 46 0.94 -13.84 -0.43
CA PRO A 46 0.77 -12.87 -1.49
C PRO A 46 -0.49 -13.19 -2.28
N ILE A 47 -1.25 -12.16 -2.65
CA ILE A 47 -2.38 -12.27 -3.58
C ILE A 47 -1.85 -12.17 -5.01
N THR A 48 -1.05 -11.14 -5.27
CA THR A 48 -0.36 -10.97 -6.55
C THR A 48 1.10 -11.37 -6.42
N ARG A 49 1.74 -11.66 -7.56
CA ARG A 49 3.19 -11.93 -7.57
C ARG A 49 3.96 -10.73 -7.00
N TRP A 50 5.03 -10.97 -6.28
CA TRP A 50 5.98 -9.93 -5.92
C TRP A 50 6.71 -9.46 -7.19
N TYR A 51 6.51 -8.19 -7.52
CA TYR A 51 7.05 -7.58 -8.73
C TYR A 51 7.63 -6.21 -8.38
N CYS A 52 8.83 -6.24 -7.89
CA CYS A 52 9.52 -5.05 -7.37
C CYS A 52 10.96 -4.94 -7.88
N ASP A 53 11.35 -5.76 -8.85
CA ASP A 53 12.69 -5.69 -9.42
C ASP A 53 12.77 -4.48 -10.37
N PRO A 54 13.62 -3.47 -10.07
CA PRO A 54 13.78 -2.30 -10.93
C PRO A 54 14.52 -2.60 -12.24
N SER A 55 15.13 -3.77 -12.37
CA SER A 55 15.79 -4.21 -13.59
C SER A 55 14.83 -4.84 -14.60
N GLU A 56 13.64 -5.25 -14.16
CA GLU A 56 12.63 -5.78 -15.05
C GLU A 56 11.89 -4.65 -15.77
N ASP A 57 11.66 -4.84 -17.06
CA ASP A 57 10.82 -3.94 -17.85
C ASP A 57 9.36 -4.18 -17.47
N LEU A 58 8.73 -3.16 -16.87
CA LEU A 58 7.33 -3.21 -16.44
C LEU A 58 6.34 -3.27 -17.61
N SER A 59 6.82 -3.21 -18.87
CA SER A 59 5.95 -3.08 -20.04
C SER A 59 5.24 -4.38 -20.42
N ASP A 60 5.82 -5.56 -20.15
CA ASP A 60 5.32 -6.81 -20.72
C ASP A 60 4.65 -7.78 -19.75
N GLU A 61 4.87 -7.66 -18.43
CA GLU A 61 4.32 -8.59 -17.43
C GLU A 61 3.84 -7.91 -16.16
N SER A 62 3.22 -6.73 -16.25
CA SER A 62 2.69 -6.07 -15.05
C SER A 62 1.59 -6.93 -14.41
N ILE A 63 1.77 -7.21 -13.13
CA ILE A 63 0.90 -8.06 -12.31
C ILE A 63 -0.50 -7.45 -12.18
N GLU A 64 -0.56 -6.14 -12.18
CA GLU A 64 -1.80 -5.36 -12.14
C GLU A 64 -1.77 -4.35 -13.27
N ILE A 65 -2.52 -4.64 -14.32
CA ILE A 65 -2.60 -3.80 -15.51
C ILE A 65 -3.83 -2.90 -15.38
N ILE A 66 -3.58 -1.60 -15.35
CA ILE A 66 -4.60 -0.57 -15.52
C ILE A 66 -4.26 0.19 -16.78
N GLU A 67 -5.17 0.15 -17.74
CA GLU A 67 -5.06 0.87 -19.00
C GLU A 67 -6.35 1.58 -19.31
N PHE A 68 -6.26 2.74 -19.92
CA PHE A 68 -7.42 3.38 -20.54
C PHE A 68 -7.11 3.64 -22.02
N THR A 69 -8.13 3.48 -22.85
CA THR A 69 -8.00 3.55 -24.29
C THR A 69 -9.09 4.44 -24.84
N LYS A 70 -8.71 5.38 -25.68
CA LYS A 70 -9.63 6.16 -26.51
C LYS A 70 -9.84 5.43 -27.83
N GLU A 71 -11.07 5.46 -28.35
CA GLU A 71 -11.41 4.80 -29.61
C GLU A 71 -10.46 5.24 -30.73
N GLY A 72 -9.79 4.26 -31.34
CA GLY A 72 -8.82 4.48 -32.44
C GLY A 72 -7.42 4.95 -32.02
N GLU A 73 -7.11 4.97 -30.73
CA GLU A 73 -5.79 5.31 -30.19
C GLU A 73 -5.20 4.10 -29.41
N ASP A 74 -3.90 4.14 -29.15
CA ASP A 74 -3.21 3.15 -28.33
C ASP A 74 -3.62 3.27 -26.85
N SER A 75 -3.49 2.15 -26.11
CA SER A 75 -3.72 2.12 -24.65
C SER A 75 -2.72 2.99 -23.92
N VAL A 76 -3.18 3.68 -22.88
CA VAL A 76 -2.37 4.51 -21.98
C VAL A 76 -2.38 3.93 -20.58
N SER A 77 -1.20 3.67 -20.02
CA SER A 77 -1.04 3.33 -18.61
C SER A 77 -1.05 4.59 -17.75
N PRO A 78 -1.85 4.67 -16.66
CA PRO A 78 -1.88 5.83 -15.78
C PRO A 78 -0.57 6.07 -15.03
N PHE A 79 0.33 5.09 -15.01
CA PHE A 79 1.63 5.15 -14.33
C PHE A 79 2.75 5.74 -15.20
N LEU A 80 2.51 5.89 -16.51
CA LEU A 80 3.47 6.47 -17.43
C LEU A 80 3.22 7.97 -17.56
N ASN A 81 4.30 8.75 -17.61
CA ASN A 81 4.25 10.21 -17.81
C ASN A 81 3.29 10.94 -16.87
N CYS A 82 3.26 10.52 -15.60
CA CYS A 82 2.41 11.07 -14.57
C CYS A 82 3.22 11.76 -13.47
N VAL A 83 2.56 12.60 -12.70
CA VAL A 83 3.00 13.06 -11.40
C VAL A 83 2.52 12.04 -10.37
N THR A 84 3.43 11.44 -9.64
CA THR A 84 3.09 10.51 -8.57
C THR A 84 3.11 11.22 -7.22
N ARG A 85 2.10 10.96 -6.40
CA ARG A 85 2.00 11.45 -5.02
C ARG A 85 1.90 10.28 -4.08
N HIS A 86 2.88 10.10 -3.20
CA HIS A 86 2.81 9.16 -2.10
C HIS A 86 2.39 9.90 -0.82
N GLY A 87 1.16 9.66 -0.38
CA GLY A 87 0.60 10.17 0.85
C GLY A 87 0.59 9.13 1.96
N TYR A 88 0.16 9.53 3.14
CA TYR A 88 0.00 8.61 4.26
C TYR A 88 -1.25 7.75 4.06
N GLY A 89 -1.06 6.47 3.77
CA GLY A 89 -2.11 5.50 3.53
C GLY A 89 -2.70 5.50 2.12
N TYR A 90 -2.15 6.27 1.18
CA TYR A 90 -2.60 6.28 -0.22
C TYR A 90 -1.48 6.67 -1.18
N SER A 91 -1.68 6.37 -2.47
CA SER A 91 -0.85 6.88 -3.56
C SER A 91 -1.73 7.31 -4.71
N SER A 92 -1.38 8.42 -5.37
CA SER A 92 -2.09 8.89 -6.55
C SER A 92 -1.15 9.16 -7.74
N PHE A 93 -1.70 8.98 -8.93
CA PHE A 93 -1.03 9.14 -10.22
C PHE A 93 -1.88 10.07 -11.07
N GLU A 94 -1.31 11.21 -11.42
CA GLU A 94 -2.00 12.29 -12.14
C GLU A 94 -1.26 12.57 -13.45
N GLY A 95 -1.96 12.59 -14.55
CA GLY A 95 -1.33 12.84 -15.85
C GLY A 95 -2.28 13.43 -16.88
N GLU A 96 -1.69 13.74 -18.03
CA GLU A 96 -2.41 14.24 -19.19
C GLU A 96 -1.78 13.70 -20.47
N HIS A 97 -2.60 13.25 -21.40
CA HIS A 97 -2.18 12.82 -22.72
C HIS A 97 -3.31 13.00 -23.74
N ASN A 98 -3.01 13.61 -24.89
CA ASN A 98 -3.95 13.79 -26.01
C ASN A 98 -5.32 14.39 -25.60
N GLY A 99 -5.33 15.36 -24.66
CA GLY A 99 -6.56 16.02 -24.19
C GLY A 99 -7.39 15.15 -23.24
N ILE A 100 -6.80 14.10 -22.69
CA ILE A 100 -7.33 13.27 -21.63
C ILE A 100 -6.52 13.55 -20.38
N GLN A 101 -7.16 13.98 -19.31
CA GLN A 101 -6.58 14.14 -17.98
C GLN A 101 -7.07 13.05 -17.07
N TRP A 102 -6.20 12.51 -16.22
CA TRP A 102 -6.57 11.45 -15.27
C TRP A 102 -5.98 11.63 -13.90
N ARG A 103 -6.67 11.05 -12.91
CA ARG A 103 -6.18 10.78 -11.57
C ARG A 103 -6.58 9.38 -11.15
N PHE A 104 -5.62 8.57 -10.75
CA PHE A 104 -5.85 7.25 -10.12
C PHE A 104 -5.34 7.30 -8.69
N THR A 105 -6.18 6.98 -7.71
CA THR A 105 -5.82 7.00 -6.28
C THR A 105 -6.04 5.63 -5.68
N MET A 106 -4.98 5.04 -5.11
CA MET A 106 -4.96 3.69 -4.54
C MET A 106 -4.78 3.73 -3.04
N PHE A 107 -5.56 2.94 -2.32
CA PHE A 107 -5.51 2.85 -0.87
C PHE A 107 -6.13 1.55 -0.36
N VAL A 108 -5.97 1.30 0.95
CA VAL A 108 -6.67 0.26 1.71
C VAL A 108 -7.48 0.97 2.80
N PRO A 109 -8.77 0.66 2.99
CA PRO A 109 -9.54 1.16 4.11
C PRO A 109 -8.91 0.78 5.45
N ILE A 110 -9.30 1.47 6.53
CA ILE A 110 -8.68 1.32 7.86
C ILE A 110 -8.75 -0.12 8.37
N ASP A 111 -9.90 -0.79 8.18
CA ASP A 111 -10.26 -2.07 8.80
C ASP A 111 -10.74 -3.13 7.81
N LYS A 112 -10.47 -2.97 6.51
CA LYS A 112 -11.00 -3.87 5.47
C LYS A 112 -9.89 -4.42 4.58
N CYS A 113 -10.04 -5.69 4.19
CA CYS A 113 -9.10 -6.42 3.34
C CYS A 113 -9.42 -6.23 1.85
N VAL A 114 -9.37 -4.99 1.37
CA VAL A 114 -9.62 -4.64 -0.03
C VAL A 114 -8.69 -3.52 -0.49
N LYS A 115 -8.06 -3.69 -1.63
CA LYS A 115 -7.39 -2.60 -2.34
C LYS A 115 -8.40 -1.88 -3.20
N ILE A 116 -8.51 -0.58 -3.00
CA ILE A 116 -9.40 0.29 -3.76
C ILE A 116 -8.57 1.20 -4.65
N THR A 117 -8.93 1.28 -5.93
CA THR A 117 -8.41 2.26 -6.87
C THR A 117 -9.56 3.13 -7.36
N LEU A 118 -9.58 4.37 -6.92
CA LEU A 118 -10.47 5.40 -7.46
C LEU A 118 -9.86 5.95 -8.74
N PHE A 119 -10.65 6.13 -9.77
CA PHE A 119 -10.21 6.85 -10.95
C PHE A 119 -11.16 7.99 -11.34
N GLU A 120 -10.56 9.05 -11.84
CA GLU A 120 -11.23 10.21 -12.43
C GLU A 120 -10.55 10.48 -13.78
N ILE A 121 -11.35 10.49 -14.85
CA ILE A 121 -10.85 10.77 -16.21
C ILE A 121 -11.73 11.87 -16.83
N THR A 122 -11.08 12.94 -17.25
CA THR A 122 -11.73 14.10 -17.89
C THR A 122 -11.23 14.25 -19.32
N THR A 123 -12.12 14.62 -20.25
CA THR A 123 -11.77 14.78 -21.67
C THR A 123 -12.09 16.17 -22.17
N GLU A 124 -11.22 16.71 -23.04
CA GLU A 124 -11.44 18.01 -23.70
C GLU A 124 -12.44 17.94 -24.85
N LYS A 125 -12.72 16.75 -25.35
CA LYS A 125 -13.67 16.51 -26.46
C LYS A 125 -14.56 15.35 -26.10
N GLU A 126 -15.76 15.30 -26.66
CA GLU A 126 -16.62 14.13 -26.59
C GLU A 126 -15.87 12.89 -27.11
N THR A 127 -15.82 11.83 -26.32
CA THR A 127 -14.94 10.69 -26.59
C THR A 127 -15.51 9.44 -25.93
N GLU A 128 -15.44 8.30 -26.60
CA GLU A 128 -15.62 7.00 -25.98
C GLU A 128 -14.30 6.50 -25.40
N LEU A 129 -14.32 6.19 -24.12
CA LEU A 129 -13.19 5.64 -23.39
C LEU A 129 -13.50 4.25 -22.84
N SER A 130 -12.48 3.42 -22.81
CA SER A 130 -12.51 2.16 -22.05
C SER A 130 -11.44 2.17 -20.98
N VAL A 131 -11.75 1.61 -19.80
CA VAL A 131 -10.79 1.28 -18.74
C VAL A 131 -10.71 -0.23 -18.64
N LYS A 132 -9.52 -0.76 -18.85
CA LYS A 132 -9.21 -2.18 -18.68
C LYS A 132 -8.48 -2.38 -17.37
N TYR A 133 -8.92 -3.36 -16.61
CA TYR A 133 -8.28 -3.79 -15.38
C TYR A 133 -8.08 -5.30 -15.40
N SER A 134 -6.85 -5.73 -15.30
CA SER A 134 -6.52 -7.15 -15.19
C SER A 134 -5.45 -7.38 -14.13
N VAL A 135 -5.52 -8.52 -13.46
CA VAL A 135 -4.62 -8.88 -12.37
C VAL A 135 -4.15 -10.30 -12.56
N ASP A 136 -2.83 -10.51 -12.53
CA ASP A 136 -2.25 -11.85 -12.48
C ASP A 136 -2.11 -12.30 -11.02
N THR A 137 -2.78 -13.40 -10.67
CA THR A 137 -2.87 -13.93 -9.31
C THR A 137 -2.52 -15.39 -9.24
N PRO A 138 -1.24 -15.74 -9.42
CA PRO A 138 -0.81 -17.12 -9.45
C PRO A 138 -0.98 -17.87 -8.13
N TYR A 139 -1.20 -17.12 -7.03
CA TYR A 139 -1.25 -17.66 -5.67
C TYR A 139 -2.63 -17.67 -5.03
N CYS A 140 -3.63 -17.04 -5.66
CA CYS A 140 -4.97 -16.96 -5.13
C CYS A 140 -5.98 -17.59 -6.09
N HIS A 141 -6.67 -18.66 -5.63
CA HIS A 141 -7.65 -19.38 -6.46
C HIS A 141 -9.02 -18.67 -6.50
N GLU A 142 -9.29 -17.77 -5.56
CA GLU A 142 -10.55 -17.04 -5.44
C GLU A 142 -10.29 -15.54 -5.32
N LEU A 143 -9.79 -14.95 -6.39
CA LEU A 143 -9.63 -13.51 -6.45
C LEU A 143 -10.88 -12.87 -7.05
N TYR A 144 -11.30 -11.80 -6.42
CA TYR A 144 -12.39 -10.97 -6.89
C TYR A 144 -11.87 -9.61 -7.30
N SER A 145 -11.88 -9.34 -8.61
CA SER A 145 -11.68 -8.01 -9.17
C SER A 145 -13.01 -7.47 -9.70
N SER A 146 -13.22 -6.18 -9.61
CA SER A 146 -14.50 -5.57 -9.88
C SER A 146 -14.85 -5.47 -11.37
N VAL A 147 -13.87 -5.48 -12.28
CA VAL A 147 -14.14 -5.26 -13.70
C VAL A 147 -12.98 -5.65 -14.61
N GLU A 148 -13.28 -6.33 -15.71
CA GLU A 148 -12.31 -6.62 -16.75
C GLU A 148 -12.18 -5.52 -17.81
N ASN A 149 -13.31 -4.88 -18.18
CA ASN A 149 -13.32 -3.80 -19.17
C ASN A 149 -14.62 -2.98 -19.07
N ILE A 150 -14.50 -1.69 -18.75
CA ILE A 150 -15.63 -0.76 -18.70
C ILE A 150 -15.50 0.23 -19.85
N ARG A 151 -16.60 0.49 -20.58
CA ARG A 151 -16.66 1.51 -21.63
C ARG A 151 -17.68 2.57 -21.27
N LYS A 152 -17.35 3.83 -21.60
CA LYS A 152 -18.24 4.96 -21.38
C LYS A 152 -17.97 6.06 -22.40
N ALA A 153 -19.05 6.60 -22.97
CA ALA A 153 -19.01 7.86 -23.69
C ALA A 153 -18.95 9.02 -22.67
N ILE A 154 -18.00 9.92 -22.84
CA ILE A 154 -17.80 11.08 -21.94
C ILE A 154 -17.97 12.33 -22.79
N SER A 155 -18.84 13.23 -22.33
CA SER A 155 -19.03 14.53 -22.97
C SER A 155 -17.85 15.46 -22.69
N LYS A 156 -17.64 16.44 -23.54
CA LYS A 156 -16.58 17.44 -23.35
C LYS A 156 -16.65 18.10 -21.98
N GLY A 157 -15.56 18.01 -21.22
CA GLY A 157 -15.40 18.63 -19.90
C GLY A 157 -16.04 17.83 -18.75
N ASP A 158 -16.77 16.75 -19.06
CA ASP A 158 -17.29 15.87 -18.02
C ASP A 158 -16.19 14.96 -17.45
N THR A 159 -16.35 14.58 -16.20
CA THR A 159 -15.44 13.65 -15.51
C THR A 159 -16.10 12.29 -15.33
N TRP A 160 -15.46 11.26 -15.85
CA TRP A 160 -15.81 9.89 -15.55
C TRP A 160 -15.15 9.45 -14.26
N LYS A 161 -15.97 9.14 -13.26
CA LYS A 161 -15.53 8.59 -11.97
C LYS A 161 -15.86 7.11 -11.89
N GLY A 162 -14.91 6.32 -11.39
CA GLY A 162 -15.11 4.89 -11.21
C GLY A 162 -14.20 4.29 -10.17
N VAL A 163 -14.41 3.01 -9.92
CA VAL A 163 -13.74 2.24 -8.87
C VAL A 163 -13.24 0.92 -9.45
N LEU A 164 -12.00 0.56 -9.12
CA LEU A 164 -11.46 -0.78 -9.32
C LEU A 164 -11.16 -1.37 -7.95
N LEU A 165 -11.54 -2.61 -7.72
CA LEU A 165 -11.43 -3.30 -6.44
C LEU A 165 -10.63 -4.58 -6.61
N LEU A 166 -9.82 -4.91 -5.60
CA LEU A 166 -9.06 -6.14 -5.51
C LEU A 166 -9.15 -6.69 -4.09
N SER A 167 -9.71 -7.86 -3.93
CA SER A 167 -9.83 -8.59 -2.65
C SER A 167 -9.95 -10.08 -2.90
N ASP A 168 -9.57 -10.89 -1.93
CA ASP A 168 -9.86 -12.32 -1.85
C ASP A 168 -11.18 -12.62 -1.11
N ASP A 169 -11.95 -11.58 -0.72
CA ASP A 169 -13.29 -11.68 -0.13
C ASP A 169 -14.33 -10.90 -0.96
N LYS A 170 -15.34 -11.62 -1.47
CA LYS A 170 -16.45 -11.06 -2.25
C LYS A 170 -17.28 -10.01 -1.52
N THR A 171 -17.37 -10.08 -0.21
CA THR A 171 -18.24 -9.19 0.57
C THR A 171 -17.85 -7.74 0.40
N PHE A 172 -16.55 -7.46 0.34
CA PHE A 172 -16.02 -6.11 0.15
C PHE A 172 -16.34 -5.51 -1.22
N LEU A 173 -16.46 -6.34 -2.26
CA LEU A 173 -16.82 -5.85 -3.60
C LEU A 173 -18.22 -5.24 -3.65
N GLN A 174 -19.13 -5.73 -2.81
CA GLN A 174 -20.50 -5.20 -2.73
C GLN A 174 -20.54 -3.90 -1.91
N GLU A 175 -19.75 -3.81 -0.85
CA GLU A 175 -19.67 -2.65 0.03
C GLU A 175 -19.09 -1.42 -0.69
N TYR A 176 -18.07 -1.62 -1.54
CA TYR A 176 -17.28 -0.56 -2.18
C TYR A 176 -17.56 -0.39 -3.69
N ILE A 177 -18.73 -0.81 -4.17
CA ILE A 177 -19.06 -0.69 -5.59
C ILE A 177 -19.29 0.75 -6.05
N ARG A 178 -19.57 1.68 -5.12
CA ARG A 178 -19.89 3.08 -5.42
C ARG A 178 -18.71 3.97 -5.15
N TYR A 179 -18.44 4.91 -6.08
CA TYR A 179 -17.36 5.88 -5.97
C TYR A 179 -17.44 6.70 -4.67
N GLU A 180 -18.63 7.14 -4.28
CA GLU A 180 -18.87 7.96 -3.09
C GLU A 180 -18.46 7.22 -1.82
N SER A 181 -18.86 5.97 -1.65
CA SER A 181 -18.49 5.14 -0.49
C SER A 181 -16.96 4.96 -0.39
N CYS A 182 -16.30 4.74 -1.52
CA CYS A 182 -14.85 4.64 -1.58
C CYS A 182 -14.14 5.98 -1.28
N SER A 183 -14.69 7.08 -1.78
CA SER A 183 -14.17 8.41 -1.48
C SER A 183 -14.27 8.76 0.00
N GLU A 184 -15.38 8.41 0.65
CA GLU A 184 -15.54 8.55 2.10
C GLU A 184 -14.54 7.68 2.89
N ALA A 185 -14.29 6.44 2.42
CA ALA A 185 -13.30 5.57 3.02
C ALA A 185 -11.86 6.14 2.88
N LEU A 186 -11.54 6.75 1.74
CA LEU A 186 -10.26 7.44 1.55
C LEU A 186 -10.09 8.62 2.51
N GLU A 187 -11.11 9.42 2.71
CA GLU A 187 -11.04 10.53 3.67
C GLU A 187 -10.84 10.03 5.10
N LYS A 188 -11.51 8.94 5.50
CA LYS A 188 -11.25 8.29 6.81
C LYS A 188 -9.80 7.84 6.97
N VAL A 189 -9.18 7.29 5.92
CA VAL A 189 -7.75 6.92 5.93
C VAL A 189 -6.87 8.15 6.13
N LYS A 190 -7.12 9.23 5.41
CA LYS A 190 -6.38 10.49 5.55
C LYS A 190 -6.54 11.11 6.94
N ASP A 191 -7.75 11.10 7.48
CA ASP A 191 -8.07 11.62 8.81
C ASP A 191 -7.36 10.80 9.89
N TYR A 192 -7.42 9.46 9.80
CA TYR A 192 -6.70 8.56 10.70
C TYR A 192 -5.21 8.87 10.74
N TRP A 193 -4.54 8.93 9.60
CA TRP A 193 -3.11 9.19 9.57
C TRP A 193 -2.77 10.61 10.00
N THR A 194 -3.62 11.59 9.70
CA THR A 194 -3.44 12.98 10.14
C THR A 194 -3.52 13.09 11.67
N GLU A 195 -4.48 12.42 12.28
CA GLU A 195 -4.61 12.35 13.74
C GLU A 195 -3.45 11.59 14.38
N TYR A 196 -3.17 10.38 13.86
CA TYR A 196 -2.14 9.50 14.41
C TYR A 196 -0.75 10.15 14.41
N LEU A 197 -0.35 10.68 13.26
CA LEU A 197 0.95 11.34 13.09
C LEU A 197 0.99 12.72 13.77
N GLY A 198 -0.14 13.38 13.92
CA GLY A 198 -0.30 14.68 14.59
C GLY A 198 -0.06 14.66 16.11
N ARG A 199 0.06 13.47 16.70
CA ARG A 199 0.38 13.30 18.13
C ARG A 199 1.79 13.79 18.48
N ILE A 200 2.72 13.82 17.51
CA ILE A 200 4.03 14.45 17.67
C ILE A 200 4.08 15.82 16.99
N ARG A 201 4.48 16.82 17.74
CA ARG A 201 4.68 18.19 17.23
C ARG A 201 6.12 18.63 17.41
N ILE A 202 6.83 18.76 16.31
CA ILE A 202 8.22 19.21 16.28
C ILE A 202 8.31 20.48 15.42
N THR A 203 9.00 21.49 15.93
CA THR A 203 9.28 22.70 15.18
C THR A 203 10.75 23.05 15.37
N THR A 204 11.51 22.99 14.29
CA THR A 204 12.92 23.32 14.22
C THR A 204 13.16 24.38 13.14
N PRO A 205 14.31 25.05 13.12
CA PRO A 205 14.68 25.92 12.01
C PRO A 205 14.76 25.19 10.65
N ASP A 206 15.10 23.90 10.66
CA ASP A 206 15.19 23.08 9.45
C ASP A 206 13.82 22.44 9.14
N LYS A 207 13.23 22.86 8.01
CA LYS A 207 11.94 22.34 7.56
C LYS A 207 11.98 20.87 7.17
N SER A 208 13.11 20.38 6.69
CA SER A 208 13.29 18.96 6.29
C SER A 208 13.17 18.05 7.51
N ILE A 209 13.81 18.42 8.62
CA ILE A 209 13.69 17.70 9.89
C ILE A 209 12.23 17.68 10.36
N ASN A 210 11.53 18.82 10.26
CA ASN A 210 10.12 18.88 10.66
C ASN A 210 9.24 17.93 9.84
N VAL A 211 9.43 17.85 8.53
CA VAL A 211 8.66 16.95 7.65
C VAL A 211 8.94 15.49 7.99
N MET A 212 10.21 15.13 8.12
CA MET A 212 10.61 13.74 8.42
C MET A 212 10.11 13.27 9.78
N MET A 213 10.34 14.07 10.82
CA MET A 213 10.00 13.70 12.21
C MET A 213 8.51 13.79 12.52
N LYS A 214 7.77 14.70 11.87
CA LYS A 214 6.31 14.84 12.10
C LYS A 214 5.48 13.72 11.48
N GLY A 215 6.00 12.99 10.52
CA GLY A 215 5.15 12.05 9.83
C GLY A 215 5.87 10.91 9.14
N TRP A 216 6.76 11.20 8.20
CA TRP A 216 7.19 10.17 7.27
C TRP A 216 7.97 9.02 7.92
N LEU A 217 8.89 9.32 8.82
CA LEU A 217 9.63 8.26 9.54
C LEU A 217 8.69 7.38 10.35
N LEU A 218 7.77 8.00 11.08
CA LEU A 218 6.80 7.28 11.88
C LEU A 218 5.82 6.47 11.02
N TYR A 219 5.33 7.07 9.93
CA TYR A 219 4.48 6.39 8.97
C TYR A 219 5.16 5.14 8.41
N GLN A 220 6.42 5.23 7.97
CA GLN A 220 7.17 4.08 7.49
C GLN A 220 7.38 3.01 8.56
N THR A 221 7.67 3.42 9.81
CA THR A 221 7.79 2.47 10.92
C THR A 221 6.51 1.67 11.08
N VAL A 222 5.36 2.32 11.11
CA VAL A 222 4.09 1.62 11.25
C VAL A 222 3.75 0.79 10.02
N SER A 223 3.76 1.40 8.84
CA SER A 223 3.29 0.75 7.61
C SER A 223 4.22 -0.35 7.12
N CYS A 224 5.53 -0.07 7.02
CA CYS A 224 6.48 -1.02 6.46
C CYS A 224 6.99 -2.03 7.49
N ARG A 225 7.36 -1.54 8.69
CA ARG A 225 8.05 -2.38 9.67
C ARG A 225 7.09 -3.17 10.55
N LEU A 226 6.05 -2.53 11.07
CA LEU A 226 5.14 -3.18 12.01
C LEU A 226 3.97 -3.90 11.33
N ASN A 227 3.33 -3.29 10.36
CA ASN A 227 2.16 -3.86 9.69
C ASN A 227 2.55 -4.74 8.49
N GLY A 228 3.23 -4.19 7.49
CA GLY A 228 3.57 -4.89 6.26
C GLY A 228 4.68 -5.93 6.44
N ARG A 229 5.66 -5.64 7.27
CA ARG A 229 6.88 -6.45 7.43
C ARG A 229 7.50 -6.78 6.08
N THR A 230 7.58 -5.77 5.23
CA THR A 230 7.99 -5.89 3.83
C THR A 230 8.76 -4.67 3.36
N ALA A 231 9.50 -4.84 2.27
CA ALA A 231 10.19 -3.78 1.55
C ALA A 231 10.14 -4.04 0.05
N PHE A 232 10.54 -3.07 -0.76
CA PHE A 232 10.50 -3.17 -2.21
C PHE A 232 11.35 -4.33 -2.73
N TYR A 233 12.56 -4.49 -2.20
CA TYR A 233 13.50 -5.52 -2.63
C TYR A 233 13.37 -6.85 -1.87
N GLN A 234 12.55 -6.91 -0.83
CA GLN A 234 12.43 -8.09 0.01
C GLN A 234 11.04 -8.17 0.64
N CYS A 235 10.30 -9.19 0.23
CA CYS A 235 9.03 -9.56 0.83
C CYS A 235 9.31 -10.48 2.02
N GLY A 236 9.55 -9.88 3.19
CA GLY A 236 10.00 -10.61 4.38
C GLY A 236 8.89 -11.33 5.11
N GLY A 237 7.80 -10.66 5.43
CA GLY A 237 6.65 -11.21 6.15
C GLY A 237 6.89 -11.66 7.59
N ALA A 238 8.14 -11.77 8.01
CA ALA A 238 8.52 -12.29 9.32
C ALA A 238 8.36 -11.24 10.43
N TYR A 239 8.09 -11.73 11.65
CA TYR A 239 8.47 -11.03 12.86
C TYR A 239 9.92 -11.37 13.20
N GLY A 240 10.80 -10.37 13.31
CA GLY A 240 12.10 -10.52 13.94
C GLY A 240 11.98 -10.17 15.42
N PHE A 241 12.52 -10.99 16.31
CA PHE A 241 12.35 -10.76 17.75
C PHE A 241 12.90 -9.40 18.18
N ARG A 242 14.16 -9.17 17.92
CA ARG A 242 14.81 -7.89 18.18
C ARG A 242 14.24 -6.77 17.32
N ASP A 243 14.15 -7.00 16.01
CA ASP A 243 13.82 -5.95 15.03
C ASP A 243 12.49 -5.28 15.34
N GLN A 244 11.46 -6.07 15.63
CA GLN A 244 10.12 -5.55 15.88
C GLN A 244 9.99 -4.88 17.25
N LEU A 245 10.72 -5.34 18.27
CA LEU A 245 10.79 -4.67 19.56
C LEU A 245 11.51 -3.32 19.43
N GLN A 246 12.62 -3.29 18.71
CA GLN A 246 13.36 -2.07 18.45
C GLN A 246 12.52 -1.05 17.65
N ASP A 247 11.86 -1.50 16.58
CA ASP A 247 10.98 -0.65 15.77
C ASP A 247 9.84 -0.05 16.61
N SER A 248 9.28 -0.83 17.55
CA SER A 248 8.17 -0.39 18.40
C SER A 248 8.56 0.73 19.37
N LEU A 249 9.85 0.91 19.70
CA LEU A 249 10.31 2.01 20.56
C LEU A 249 9.92 3.38 20.00
N ALA A 250 9.83 3.52 18.66
CA ALA A 250 9.39 4.76 18.02
C ALA A 250 7.95 5.16 18.40
N LEU A 251 7.15 4.21 18.90
CA LEU A 251 5.74 4.42 19.24
C LEU A 251 5.50 4.68 20.74
N LEU A 252 6.51 4.59 21.60
CA LEU A 252 6.33 4.69 23.05
C LEU A 252 5.55 5.94 23.50
N CYS A 253 5.81 7.08 22.85
CA CYS A 253 5.20 8.36 23.21
C CYS A 253 3.84 8.62 22.54
N ILE A 254 3.45 7.81 21.55
CA ILE A 254 2.27 8.09 20.70
C ILE A 254 1.22 6.99 20.73
N ASP A 255 1.65 5.74 20.88
CA ASP A 255 0.78 4.58 20.90
C ASP A 255 1.36 3.50 21.84
N PRO A 256 1.39 3.78 23.17
CA PRO A 256 1.95 2.84 24.15
C PRO A 256 1.19 1.52 24.21
N GLN A 257 -0.08 1.49 23.81
CA GLN A 257 -0.85 0.25 23.77
C GLN A 257 -0.31 -0.69 22.69
N LYS A 258 -0.04 -0.17 21.49
CA LYS A 258 0.56 -0.97 20.40
C LYS A 258 1.94 -1.50 20.79
N VAL A 259 2.73 -0.73 21.52
CA VAL A 259 4.02 -1.18 22.08
C VAL A 259 3.83 -2.32 23.09
N LYS A 260 2.89 -2.16 24.02
CA LYS A 260 2.56 -3.20 25.00
C LYS A 260 2.13 -4.51 24.32
N ASP A 261 1.26 -4.41 23.31
CA ASP A 261 0.80 -5.59 22.57
C ASP A 261 1.97 -6.27 21.85
N ARG A 262 2.92 -5.49 21.33
CA ARG A 262 4.14 -6.01 20.72
C ARG A 262 5.03 -6.71 21.72
N ILE A 263 5.24 -6.15 22.90
CA ILE A 263 6.01 -6.78 23.99
C ILE A 263 5.36 -8.12 24.39
N LEU A 264 4.05 -8.15 24.59
CA LEU A 264 3.34 -9.37 24.96
C LEU A 264 3.42 -10.45 23.88
N LEU A 265 3.32 -10.06 22.61
CA LEU A 265 3.50 -10.98 21.49
C LEU A 265 4.91 -11.58 21.49
N HIS A 266 5.94 -10.79 21.71
CA HIS A 266 7.32 -11.26 21.71
C HIS A 266 7.63 -12.10 22.96
N ALA A 267 7.11 -11.72 24.14
CA ALA A 267 7.19 -12.53 25.36
C ALA A 267 6.61 -13.94 25.18
N SER A 268 5.54 -14.07 24.38
CA SER A 268 4.97 -15.40 24.06
C SER A 268 5.89 -16.27 23.17
N ARG A 269 6.99 -15.73 22.68
CA ARG A 269 8.00 -16.42 21.84
C ARG A 269 9.30 -16.74 22.60
N GLN A 270 9.30 -16.53 23.90
CA GLN A 270 10.39 -16.96 24.78
C GLN A 270 10.24 -18.42 25.16
N TYR A 271 11.33 -19.15 25.17
CA TYR A 271 11.41 -20.55 25.62
C TYR A 271 11.65 -20.63 27.14
N GLU A 272 11.34 -21.76 27.75
CA GLU A 272 11.54 -21.98 29.18
C GLU A 272 13.00 -21.80 29.61
N GLU A 273 13.95 -22.08 28.72
CA GLU A 273 15.38 -21.88 28.95
C GLU A 273 15.82 -20.43 28.93
N GLY A 274 14.91 -19.50 28.56
CA GLY A 274 15.15 -18.06 28.58
C GLY A 274 15.61 -17.48 27.25
N ASP A 275 15.98 -18.30 26.28
CA ASP A 275 16.23 -17.86 24.92
C ASP A 275 14.92 -17.67 24.15
N VAL A 276 14.98 -17.16 22.90
CA VAL A 276 13.82 -16.73 22.16
C VAL A 276 13.80 -17.25 20.73
N GLN A 277 12.62 -17.24 20.11
CA GLN A 277 12.49 -17.48 18.69
C GLN A 277 13.01 -16.24 17.92
N HIS A 278 14.11 -16.38 17.21
CA HIS A 278 14.79 -15.27 16.53
C HIS A 278 13.90 -14.56 15.51
N TRP A 279 13.18 -15.33 14.71
CA TRP A 279 12.15 -14.83 13.82
C TRP A 279 11.08 -15.91 13.58
N TRP A 280 9.88 -15.49 13.17
CA TRP A 280 8.78 -16.39 12.82
C TRP A 280 7.83 -15.76 11.79
N HIS A 281 7.14 -16.61 11.02
CA HIS A 281 6.12 -16.21 10.05
C HIS A 281 4.72 -16.59 10.55
N PRO A 282 3.82 -15.62 10.80
CA PRO A 282 2.42 -15.89 11.01
C PRO A 282 1.74 -16.29 9.68
N PRO A 283 0.63 -17.04 9.69
CA PRO A 283 -0.08 -17.54 10.88
C PRO A 283 0.49 -18.83 11.45
N GLU A 284 1.27 -19.61 10.72
CA GLU A 284 1.81 -20.93 11.10
C GLU A 284 2.84 -20.81 12.22
N ASN A 285 3.40 -19.62 12.41
CA ASN A 285 4.43 -19.31 13.38
C ASN A 285 5.70 -20.17 13.22
N ALA A 286 5.91 -20.68 12.02
CA ALA A 286 7.16 -21.33 11.63
C ALA A 286 8.31 -20.32 11.75
N GLY A 287 9.39 -20.70 12.37
CA GLY A 287 10.51 -19.80 12.59
C GLY A 287 11.73 -20.54 13.14
N ILE A 288 12.75 -19.79 13.52
CA ILE A 288 14.03 -20.34 13.92
C ILE A 288 14.38 -19.95 15.36
N ARG A 289 14.80 -20.93 16.14
CA ARG A 289 15.48 -20.72 17.42
C ARG A 289 16.97 -20.55 17.16
N SER A 290 17.54 -19.46 17.62
CA SER A 290 18.96 -19.17 17.40
C SER A 290 19.66 -18.82 18.71
N ARG A 291 20.99 -18.72 18.64
CA ARG A 291 21.83 -18.33 19.79
C ARG A 291 22.36 -16.90 19.64
N TYR A 292 21.60 -16.03 18.99
CA TYR A 292 21.92 -14.59 18.97
C TYR A 292 21.79 -14.04 20.38
N SER A 293 22.90 -13.55 20.92
CA SER A 293 23.02 -13.17 22.32
C SER A 293 22.25 -11.91 22.70
N ASP A 294 21.95 -11.06 21.72
CA ASP A 294 21.25 -9.81 21.95
C ASP A 294 19.73 -9.96 21.90
N ASP A 295 19.19 -10.94 21.18
CA ASP A 295 17.74 -11.13 21.05
C ASP A 295 17.02 -11.20 22.41
N LEU A 296 17.53 -11.99 23.34
CA LEU A 296 16.93 -12.19 24.67
C LEU A 296 17.02 -10.95 25.57
N LEU A 297 17.85 -9.98 25.23
CA LEU A 297 18.03 -8.76 26.01
C LEU A 297 17.03 -7.66 25.63
N TRP A 298 16.27 -7.86 24.56
CA TRP A 298 15.30 -6.88 24.08
C TRP A 298 13.92 -6.98 24.74
N LEU A 299 13.63 -8.06 25.44
CA LEU A 299 12.43 -8.22 26.24
C LEU A 299 12.67 -7.72 27.66
#